data_2522e347bfa397a6d663883f94d018d0
#
_entry.id   2522e347bfa397a6d663883f94d018d0
#
_cell.length_a   1.000
_cell.length_b   1.000
_cell.length_c   1.000
_cell.angle_alpha   90.00
_cell.angle_beta   90.00
_cell.angle_gamma   90.00
#
_symmetry.space_group_name_H-M   'P 1'
#
loop_
_entity.id
_entity.type
_entity.pdbx_description
1 polymer ?
#
loop_
_entity_poly.entity_id
_entity_poly.type
_entity_poly.pdbx_seq_one_letter_code
_entity_poly.pdbx_strand_id
1 'polypeptide(L)'
;MKKINLLFVSLLLVGCNNNNSSSNRYSGAWQNILAKSFMTTDNVKVEAFNTVMTLKYFIEESVEDKESLINDVTSIYQDNVSDYHKKFDRHYSYYLDHNDKEKGLYTNIRDVNKSLDSGKFVKLNEDTYNLLKFSVDATKYSECYFNIFVGELTDFWDDMFSNYSSSLSEEEWIAFLNNEPYYNEITRETIQKIVDSIPSTSEEVNQVIEFNDETKEVRFNSLKDSNGESKGKISISVGGVAKGYATDLLKEKLLEKGYDKGYLFSGASSILSLGEPIYNNSKGQALSVLDPRTSHLFGEQQKKAFSINLKDAFSMSTSGNYTSGKSYTFKDLETNEIVTRHHIINSFTGYPKYEDNVASVSVFSKKLSAGLLDVFSTALVNKSIEDGLEFRKKVMNDYEADLEIVYILEDLDKNTIEIVSTSTFNDTLVIGDQEGVSIRYES
;
A
#
# COMPACT_ATOMS: atom_id res chain seq x y z
N MET A 1 22.85 9.43 11.30
CA MET A 1 21.96 9.71 10.15
C MET A 1 22.46 8.91 8.95
N LYS A 2 22.02 7.67 8.80
CA LYS A 2 22.32 6.86 7.60
C LYS A 2 21.41 7.37 6.48
N LYS A 3 22.01 7.71 5.34
CA LYS A 3 21.28 8.07 4.13
C LYS A 3 20.44 6.85 3.72
N ILE A 4 19.13 6.96 3.85
CA ILE A 4 18.20 6.04 3.23
C ILE A 4 18.35 6.27 1.73
N ASN A 5 19.02 5.34 1.05
CA ASN A 5 18.99 5.28 -0.41
C ASN A 5 17.57 4.90 -0.78
N LEU A 6 16.78 5.88 -1.22
CA LEU A 6 15.48 5.62 -1.82
C LEU A 6 15.69 4.73 -3.05
N LEU A 7 15.31 3.48 -2.90
CA LEU A 7 15.24 2.54 -4.01
C LEU A 7 14.12 2.98 -4.94
N PHE A 8 14.48 3.40 -6.15
CA PHE A 8 13.53 3.56 -7.25
C PHE A 8 13.01 2.20 -7.66
N VAL A 9 11.90 1.75 -7.10
CA VAL A 9 11.11 0.68 -7.69
C VAL A 9 10.33 1.31 -8.84
N SER A 10 10.94 1.35 -10.02
CA SER A 10 10.27 1.80 -11.23
C SER A 10 9.35 0.68 -11.73
N LEU A 11 8.05 0.78 -11.50
CA LEU A 11 7.09 0.12 -12.38
C LEU A 11 7.33 0.69 -13.79
N LEU A 12 7.98 -0.10 -14.63
CA LEU A 12 8.25 0.28 -16.02
C LEU A 12 6.95 0.17 -16.80
N LEU A 13 6.30 1.31 -17.05
CA LEU A 13 5.43 1.40 -18.21
C LEU A 13 6.34 1.35 -19.45
N VAL A 14 6.55 0.17 -19.97
CA VAL A 14 7.28 -0.02 -21.23
C VAL A 14 6.33 0.40 -22.36
N GLY A 15 6.42 1.65 -22.75
CA GLY A 15 5.94 2.07 -24.06
C GLY A 15 6.88 1.46 -25.12
N CYS A 16 6.44 0.38 -25.77
CA CYS A 16 7.13 -0.12 -26.95
C CYS A 16 7.08 0.94 -28.06
N ASN A 17 8.20 1.59 -28.31
CA ASN A 17 8.42 2.34 -29.54
C ASN A 17 8.63 1.30 -30.68
N ASN A 18 7.55 0.76 -31.22
CA ASN A 18 7.57 0.06 -32.48
C ASN A 18 6.98 0.96 -33.56
N ASN A 19 7.85 1.55 -34.35
CA ASN A 19 7.53 2.19 -35.62
C ASN A 19 6.98 1.15 -36.61
N ASN A 20 5.70 0.84 -36.51
CA ASN A 20 4.95 0.19 -37.58
C ASN A 20 3.65 0.98 -37.78
N SER A 21 3.45 1.41 -38.99
CA SER A 21 2.38 2.25 -39.53
C SER A 21 0.98 1.73 -39.25
N SER A 22 0.48 1.92 -38.04
CA SER A 22 -0.95 2.05 -37.74
C SER A 22 -1.18 3.50 -37.33
N SER A 23 -2.24 4.13 -37.80
CA SER A 23 -2.59 5.50 -37.44
C SER A 23 -2.54 5.65 -35.91
N ASN A 24 -1.57 6.43 -35.41
CA ASN A 24 -1.46 6.72 -33.99
C ASN A 24 -2.79 7.36 -33.53
N ARG A 25 -3.51 6.68 -32.65
CA ARG A 25 -4.78 7.18 -32.09
C ARG A 25 -4.53 8.44 -31.23
N TYR A 26 -3.33 8.50 -30.60
CA TYR A 26 -2.93 9.61 -29.77
C TYR A 26 -1.60 10.19 -30.26
N SER A 27 -1.56 11.51 -30.50
CA SER A 27 -0.35 12.28 -30.80
C SER A 27 -0.07 13.25 -29.65
N GLY A 28 1.11 13.13 -29.01
CA GLY A 28 1.47 13.93 -27.85
C GLY A 28 2.67 13.37 -27.10
N ALA A 29 2.90 13.89 -25.90
CA ALA A 29 4.04 13.54 -25.06
C ALA A 29 3.62 13.26 -23.61
N TRP A 30 4.33 12.31 -22.97
CA TRP A 30 4.17 12.00 -21.57
C TRP A 30 5.04 12.92 -20.69
N GLN A 31 4.46 13.40 -19.60
CA GLN A 31 5.15 14.13 -18.53
C GLN A 31 5.06 13.33 -17.23
N ASN A 32 6.19 13.22 -16.53
CA ASN A 32 6.24 12.61 -15.21
C ASN A 32 6.35 13.71 -14.16
N ILE A 33 5.37 13.80 -13.28
CA ILE A 33 5.29 14.77 -12.20
C ILE A 33 5.48 14.01 -10.88
N LEU A 34 6.55 14.33 -10.17
CA LEU A 34 6.85 13.75 -8.86
C LEU A 34 6.23 14.59 -7.76
N ALA A 35 5.80 13.92 -6.69
CA ALA A 35 5.45 14.59 -5.46
C ALA A 35 6.68 15.28 -4.86
N LYS A 36 6.46 16.40 -4.17
CA LYS A 36 7.52 17.11 -3.42
C LYS A 36 7.69 16.50 -2.05
N SER A 37 8.92 16.52 -1.55
CA SER A 37 9.20 16.35 -0.12
C SER A 37 8.85 17.62 0.66
N PHE A 38 8.59 17.50 1.94
CA PHE A 38 8.24 18.62 2.83
C PHE A 38 8.81 18.41 4.23
N MET A 39 8.71 19.45 5.07
CA MET A 39 9.30 19.46 6.39
C MET A 39 8.24 19.25 7.47
N THR A 40 8.58 18.47 8.50
CA THR A 40 7.82 18.34 9.74
C THR A 40 8.03 19.55 10.66
N THR A 41 7.30 19.63 11.79
CA THR A 41 7.54 20.66 12.83
C THR A 41 8.94 20.57 13.42
N ASP A 42 9.53 19.38 13.46
CA ASP A 42 10.85 19.10 14.01
C ASP A 42 11.99 19.20 12.97
N ASN A 43 11.69 19.80 11.81
CA ASN A 43 12.59 19.97 10.67
C ASN A 43 13.14 18.64 10.09
N VAL A 44 12.36 17.57 10.16
CA VAL A 44 12.64 16.33 9.45
C VAL A 44 12.07 16.43 8.04
N LYS A 45 12.89 16.15 7.03
CA LYS A 45 12.44 16.07 5.65
C LYS A 45 11.79 14.71 5.39
N VAL A 46 10.56 14.71 4.89
CA VAL A 46 9.80 13.50 4.58
C VAL A 46 9.34 13.49 3.14
N GLU A 47 9.24 12.29 2.57
CA GLU A 47 8.65 12.05 1.26
C GLU A 47 7.16 11.72 1.40
N ALA A 48 6.35 12.11 0.43
CA ALA A 48 4.91 11.85 0.46
C ALA A 48 4.63 10.35 0.61
N PHE A 49 3.86 9.97 1.65
CA PHE A 49 3.52 8.59 1.99
C PHE A 49 4.73 7.65 2.14
N ASN A 50 5.91 8.21 2.45
CA ASN A 50 7.19 7.50 2.57
C ASN A 50 7.54 6.66 1.32
N THR A 51 7.12 7.14 0.13
CA THR A 51 7.34 6.46 -1.14
C THR A 51 7.42 7.46 -2.30
N VAL A 52 7.73 6.95 -3.50
CA VAL A 52 7.70 7.76 -4.73
C VAL A 52 6.27 7.81 -5.25
N MET A 53 5.65 8.98 -5.14
CA MET A 53 4.34 9.26 -5.73
C MET A 53 4.53 9.99 -7.07
N THR A 54 3.88 9.52 -8.12
CA THR A 54 4.05 10.07 -9.48
C THR A 54 2.71 10.21 -10.18
N LEU A 55 2.48 11.34 -10.81
CA LEU A 55 1.47 11.50 -11.85
C LEU A 55 2.17 11.44 -13.22
N LYS A 56 1.78 10.48 -14.04
CA LYS A 56 2.18 10.41 -15.44
C LYS A 56 1.04 10.98 -16.28
N TYR A 57 1.22 12.18 -16.81
CA TYR A 57 0.19 12.90 -17.54
C TYR A 57 0.53 13.00 -19.03
N PHE A 58 -0.48 12.81 -19.89
CA PHE A 58 -0.31 12.88 -21.35
C PHE A 58 -0.78 14.24 -21.88
N ILE A 59 0.11 14.95 -22.58
CA ILE A 59 -0.19 16.23 -23.23
C ILE A 59 -0.35 15.97 -24.72
N GLU A 60 -1.54 16.21 -25.23
CA GLU A 60 -1.82 16.11 -26.66
C GLU A 60 -1.07 17.19 -27.45
N GLU A 61 -0.69 16.85 -28.67
CA GLU A 61 0.00 17.77 -29.56
C GLU A 61 -0.84 19.00 -29.91
N SER A 62 -2.16 18.84 -29.95
CA SER A 62 -3.15 19.88 -30.23
C SER A 62 -3.29 20.98 -29.16
N VAL A 63 -2.73 20.76 -27.95
CA VAL A 63 -2.79 21.75 -26.87
C VAL A 63 -1.91 22.94 -27.22
N GLU A 64 -2.52 24.13 -27.31
CA GLU A 64 -1.84 25.39 -27.69
C GLU A 64 -0.86 25.84 -26.60
N ASP A 65 -1.30 25.91 -25.34
CA ASP A 65 -0.48 26.33 -24.19
C ASP A 65 -0.15 25.15 -23.31
N LYS A 66 0.87 24.38 -23.70
CA LYS A 66 1.33 23.18 -22.97
C LYS A 66 2.01 23.54 -21.65
N GLU A 67 2.66 24.71 -21.59
CA GLU A 67 3.36 25.16 -20.38
C GLU A 67 2.36 25.52 -19.27
N SER A 68 1.32 26.27 -19.60
CA SER A 68 0.26 26.60 -18.64
C SER A 68 -0.45 25.34 -18.14
N LEU A 69 -0.81 24.41 -19.05
CA LEU A 69 -1.44 23.14 -18.69
C LEU A 69 -0.58 22.33 -17.71
N ILE A 70 0.72 22.13 -18.01
CA ILE A 70 1.58 21.33 -17.17
C ILE A 70 1.83 21.96 -15.79
N ASN A 71 1.93 23.29 -15.75
CA ASN A 71 2.08 24.03 -14.50
C ASN A 71 0.83 23.87 -13.62
N ASP A 72 -0.36 23.95 -14.18
CA ASP A 72 -1.63 23.81 -13.45
C ASP A 72 -1.81 22.38 -12.94
N VAL A 73 -1.62 21.37 -13.80
CA VAL A 73 -1.68 19.95 -13.41
C VAL A 73 -0.64 19.64 -12.32
N THR A 74 0.58 20.19 -12.45
CA THR A 74 1.66 20.00 -11.48
C THR A 74 1.32 20.58 -10.12
N SER A 75 0.79 21.81 -10.09
CA SER A 75 0.39 22.48 -8.85
C SER A 75 -0.72 21.69 -8.16
N ILE A 76 -1.79 21.34 -8.87
CA ILE A 76 -2.90 20.56 -8.31
C ILE A 76 -2.39 19.24 -7.70
N TYR A 77 -1.57 18.51 -8.46
CA TYR A 77 -1.05 17.24 -8.00
C TYR A 77 -0.18 17.37 -6.75
N GLN A 78 0.85 18.25 -6.80
CA GLN A 78 1.84 18.36 -5.73
C GLN A 78 1.26 18.93 -4.44
N ASP A 79 0.37 19.91 -4.54
CA ASP A 79 -0.24 20.54 -3.37
C ASP A 79 -1.19 19.59 -2.65
N ASN A 80 -2.01 18.83 -3.41
CA ASN A 80 -2.94 17.88 -2.82
C ASN A 80 -2.24 16.64 -2.24
N VAL A 81 -1.22 16.09 -2.92
CA VAL A 81 -0.41 14.98 -2.36
C VAL A 81 0.21 15.37 -1.03
N SER A 82 0.79 16.58 -0.95
CA SER A 82 1.38 17.11 0.27
C SER A 82 0.34 17.29 1.38
N ASP A 83 -0.82 17.83 1.05
CA ASP A 83 -1.92 18.07 1.98
C ASP A 83 -2.48 16.75 2.55
N TYR A 84 -2.77 15.76 1.68
CA TYR A 84 -3.27 14.46 2.12
C TYR A 84 -2.27 13.70 2.98
N HIS A 85 -0.96 13.72 2.64
CA HIS A 85 0.03 13.10 3.49
C HIS A 85 0.03 13.69 4.90
N LYS A 86 0.06 15.02 5.03
CA LYS A 86 0.07 15.71 6.33
C LYS A 86 -1.17 15.40 7.16
N LYS A 87 -2.32 15.27 6.51
CA LYS A 87 -3.60 14.90 7.13
C LYS A 87 -3.62 13.44 7.62
N PHE A 88 -2.96 12.53 6.89
CA PHE A 88 -3.04 11.09 7.12
C PHE A 88 -1.86 10.52 7.91
N ASP A 89 -0.84 11.33 8.21
CA ASP A 89 0.35 10.89 8.94
C ASP A 89 0.04 10.56 10.40
N ARG A 90 0.62 9.42 10.85
CA ARG A 90 0.51 8.95 12.23
C ARG A 90 1.76 9.24 13.07
N HIS A 91 2.86 9.71 12.47
CA HIS A 91 4.15 9.89 13.14
C HIS A 91 4.49 11.34 13.42
N TYR A 92 4.24 12.25 12.46
CA TYR A 92 4.74 13.62 12.50
C TYR A 92 3.62 14.66 12.61
N SER A 93 3.99 15.84 13.09
CA SER A 93 3.15 17.05 13.07
C SER A 93 3.62 17.99 11.96
N TYR A 94 2.70 18.76 11.42
CA TYR A 94 2.95 19.70 10.33
C TYR A 94 2.26 21.03 10.62
N TYR A 95 2.93 22.14 10.28
CA TYR A 95 2.28 23.44 10.26
C TYR A 95 1.33 23.55 9.07
N LEU A 96 0.17 24.20 9.27
CA LEU A 96 -0.75 24.54 8.19
C LEU A 96 -0.06 25.40 7.13
N ASP A 97 0.81 26.31 7.59
CA ASP A 97 1.70 27.08 6.75
C ASP A 97 3.09 27.09 7.38
N HIS A 98 4.10 26.55 6.69
CA HIS A 98 5.46 26.47 7.22
C HIS A 98 6.10 27.85 7.42
N ASN A 99 5.69 28.84 6.62
CA ASN A 99 6.18 30.22 6.69
C ASN A 99 5.40 31.07 7.71
N ASP A 100 4.22 30.61 8.13
CA ASP A 100 3.37 31.29 9.10
C ASP A 100 2.85 30.29 10.15
N LYS A 101 3.67 30.09 11.18
CA LYS A 101 3.39 29.11 12.25
C LYS A 101 2.20 29.50 13.14
N GLU A 102 1.80 30.77 13.11
CA GLU A 102 0.64 31.25 13.87
C GLU A 102 -0.69 30.70 13.33
N LYS A 103 -0.72 30.26 12.07
CA LYS A 103 -1.88 29.55 11.49
C LYS A 103 -2.20 28.20 12.16
N GLY A 104 -1.25 27.66 12.95
CA GLY A 104 -1.46 26.42 13.69
C GLY A 104 -0.95 25.17 12.98
N LEU A 105 -1.45 24.01 13.44
CA LEU A 105 -1.03 22.69 13.01
C LEU A 105 -2.17 21.94 12.32
N TYR A 106 -1.78 21.00 11.43
CA TYR A 106 -2.69 19.95 10.99
C TYR A 106 -3.10 19.08 12.17
N THR A 107 -4.39 18.74 12.25
CA THR A 107 -4.86 17.62 13.08
C THR A 107 -4.91 16.38 12.19
N ASN A 108 -4.21 15.31 12.60
CA ASN A 108 -4.02 14.12 11.79
C ASN A 108 -4.16 12.82 12.61
N ILE A 109 -3.84 11.67 12.03
CA ILE A 109 -3.95 10.35 12.70
C ILE A 109 -3.08 10.27 13.95
N ARG A 110 -1.92 10.97 13.99
CA ARG A 110 -1.08 11.07 15.18
C ARG A 110 -1.82 11.65 16.38
N ASP A 111 -2.65 12.66 16.16
CA ASP A 111 -3.40 13.31 17.24
C ASP A 111 -4.51 12.40 17.75
N VAL A 112 -5.15 11.61 16.88
CA VAL A 112 -6.08 10.55 17.28
C VAL A 112 -5.35 9.51 18.15
N ASN A 113 -4.20 9.01 17.72
CA ASN A 113 -3.41 8.05 18.48
C ASN A 113 -2.99 8.58 19.85
N LYS A 114 -2.62 9.86 19.94
CA LYS A 114 -2.29 10.52 21.22
C LYS A 114 -3.49 10.70 22.15
N SER A 115 -4.69 10.65 21.64
CA SER A 115 -5.92 10.79 22.44
C SER A 115 -6.43 9.48 23.04
N LEU A 116 -5.74 8.36 22.81
CA LEU A 116 -6.13 7.05 23.34
C LEU A 116 -6.47 7.14 24.84
N ASP A 117 -7.62 6.64 25.23
CA ASP A 117 -8.16 6.61 26.60
C ASP A 117 -8.26 7.98 27.29
N SER A 118 -8.14 9.09 26.56
CA SER A 118 -8.31 10.43 27.14
C SER A 118 -9.77 10.77 27.49
N GLY A 119 -10.72 10.00 26.97
CA GLY A 119 -12.16 10.28 27.04
C GLY A 119 -12.62 11.50 26.20
N LYS A 120 -11.70 12.15 25.49
CA LYS A 120 -11.98 13.34 24.67
C LYS A 120 -12.23 12.98 23.22
N PHE A 121 -13.08 13.76 22.59
CA PHE A 121 -13.20 13.77 21.15
C PHE A 121 -12.12 14.63 20.50
N VAL A 122 -11.55 14.15 19.40
CA VAL A 122 -10.59 14.86 18.54
C VAL A 122 -11.32 15.31 17.29
N LYS A 123 -11.34 16.61 17.04
CA LYS A 123 -11.90 17.17 15.81
C LYS A 123 -10.94 17.00 14.66
N LEU A 124 -11.40 16.41 13.57
CA LEU A 124 -10.65 16.17 12.35
C LEU A 124 -11.11 17.09 11.21
N ASN A 125 -10.24 17.32 10.23
CA ASN A 125 -10.67 17.80 8.93
C ASN A 125 -11.48 16.70 8.22
N GLU A 126 -12.24 17.07 7.21
CA GLU A 126 -13.15 16.16 6.52
C GLU A 126 -12.44 14.98 5.88
N ASP A 127 -11.30 15.21 5.22
CA ASP A 127 -10.56 14.13 4.52
C ASP A 127 -10.03 13.09 5.51
N THR A 128 -9.46 13.53 6.65
CA THR A 128 -8.96 12.61 7.69
C THR A 128 -10.12 11.85 8.35
N TYR A 129 -11.23 12.53 8.61
CA TYR A 129 -12.42 11.90 9.18
C TYR A 129 -12.98 10.83 8.26
N ASN A 130 -13.13 11.14 6.98
CA ASN A 130 -13.65 10.23 5.97
C ASN A 130 -12.71 9.04 5.72
N LEU A 131 -11.39 9.28 5.64
CA LEU A 131 -10.40 8.20 5.56
C LEU A 131 -10.53 7.25 6.75
N LEU A 132 -10.60 7.80 7.97
CA LEU A 132 -10.65 6.98 9.18
C LEU A 132 -11.93 6.16 9.24
N LYS A 133 -13.09 6.75 8.92
CA LYS A 133 -14.38 6.06 8.85
C LYS A 133 -14.35 4.95 7.79
N PHE A 134 -13.90 5.27 6.58
CA PHE A 134 -13.68 4.30 5.50
C PHE A 134 -12.79 3.13 5.95
N SER A 135 -11.68 3.43 6.62
CA SER A 135 -10.73 2.42 7.08
C SER A 135 -11.28 1.51 8.18
N VAL A 136 -12.09 2.06 9.07
CA VAL A 136 -12.81 1.29 10.11
C VAL A 136 -13.86 0.36 9.49
N ASP A 137 -14.63 0.87 8.53
CA ASP A 137 -15.62 0.06 7.81
C ASP A 137 -14.93 -1.04 6.99
N ALA A 138 -13.79 -0.74 6.36
CA ALA A 138 -12.97 -1.72 5.64
C ALA A 138 -12.36 -2.79 6.57
N THR A 139 -11.96 -2.41 7.79
CA THR A 139 -11.51 -3.36 8.83
C THR A 139 -12.61 -4.38 9.15
N LYS A 140 -13.83 -3.88 9.38
CA LYS A 140 -14.99 -4.75 9.65
C LYS A 140 -15.37 -5.62 8.44
N TYR A 141 -15.41 -5.02 7.24
CA TYR A 141 -15.79 -5.71 6.01
C TYR A 141 -14.84 -6.87 5.65
N SER A 142 -13.54 -6.66 5.88
CA SER A 142 -12.50 -7.68 5.66
C SER A 142 -12.39 -8.70 6.81
N GLU A 143 -13.29 -8.65 7.79
CA GLU A 143 -13.26 -9.53 8.98
C GLU A 143 -11.93 -9.40 9.75
N CYS A 144 -11.42 -8.17 9.84
CA CYS A 144 -10.14 -7.81 10.48
C CYS A 144 -8.87 -8.39 9.81
N TYR A 145 -8.93 -9.02 8.64
CA TYR A 145 -7.74 -9.41 7.87
C TYR A 145 -6.98 -8.20 7.31
N PHE A 146 -7.67 -7.11 6.98
CA PHE A 146 -7.13 -5.76 6.96
C PHE A 146 -7.55 -5.10 8.28
N ASN A 147 -6.60 -4.60 9.06
CA ASN A 147 -6.90 -4.05 10.38
C ASN A 147 -6.07 -2.81 10.65
N ILE A 148 -6.72 -1.67 10.84
CA ILE A 148 -6.00 -0.40 11.08
C ILE A 148 -5.49 -0.26 12.51
N PHE A 149 -5.90 -1.10 13.45
CA PHE A 149 -5.49 -1.02 14.86
C PHE A 149 -4.18 -1.74 15.15
N VAL A 150 -3.44 -2.15 14.12
CA VAL A 150 -2.14 -2.85 14.18
C VAL A 150 -0.93 -1.92 14.35
N GLY A 151 -1.14 -0.64 14.66
CA GLY A 151 -0.05 0.33 14.69
C GLY A 151 1.09 -0.05 15.63
N GLU A 152 0.82 -0.59 16.83
CA GLU A 152 1.85 -1.06 17.76
C GLU A 152 2.65 -2.24 17.18
N LEU A 153 1.99 -3.18 16.48
CA LEU A 153 2.69 -4.26 15.75
C LEU A 153 3.54 -3.70 14.61
N THR A 154 3.01 -2.71 13.88
CA THR A 154 3.76 -2.07 12.80
C THR A 154 5.04 -1.42 13.33
N ASP A 155 4.96 -0.71 14.47
CA ASP A 155 6.12 -0.08 15.10
C ASP A 155 7.13 -1.13 15.59
N PHE A 156 6.65 -2.21 16.21
CA PHE A 156 7.50 -3.32 16.63
C PHE A 156 8.29 -3.93 15.44
N TRP A 157 7.62 -4.23 14.34
CA TRP A 157 8.28 -4.82 13.18
C TRP A 157 9.16 -3.80 12.42
N ASP A 158 8.79 -2.51 12.37
CA ASP A 158 9.64 -1.45 11.80
C ASP A 158 10.95 -1.32 12.60
N ASP A 159 10.91 -1.46 13.94
CA ASP A 159 12.12 -1.51 14.78
C ASP A 159 12.97 -2.75 14.46
N MET A 160 12.36 -3.93 14.30
CA MET A 160 13.07 -5.13 13.89
C MET A 160 13.73 -4.96 12.51
N PHE A 161 13.02 -4.44 11.51
CA PHE A 161 13.56 -4.18 10.17
C PHE A 161 14.69 -3.16 10.20
N SER A 162 14.63 -2.14 11.06
CA SER A 162 15.67 -1.11 11.16
C SER A 162 16.99 -1.67 11.72
N ASN A 163 16.93 -2.74 12.51
CA ASN A 163 18.08 -3.43 13.09
C ASN A 163 18.66 -4.51 12.17
N TYR A 164 17.93 -4.89 11.12
CA TYR A 164 18.41 -5.85 10.14
C TYR A 164 19.23 -5.16 9.04
N SER A 165 20.33 -5.82 8.63
CA SER A 165 21.11 -5.46 7.45
C SER A 165 21.72 -6.71 6.85
N SER A 166 21.72 -6.81 5.52
CA SER A 166 22.40 -7.90 4.81
C SER A 166 23.93 -7.91 4.95
N SER A 167 24.50 -6.86 5.56
CA SER A 167 25.94 -6.69 5.82
C SER A 167 26.32 -6.77 7.29
N LEU A 168 25.47 -7.37 8.15
CA LEU A 168 25.80 -7.61 9.56
C LEU A 168 27.02 -8.53 9.66
N SER A 169 27.92 -8.22 10.58
CA SER A 169 28.97 -9.14 11.02
C SER A 169 28.35 -10.35 11.72
N GLU A 170 29.12 -11.42 11.91
CA GLU A 170 28.63 -12.62 12.63
C GLU A 170 28.16 -12.28 14.05
N GLU A 171 28.86 -11.42 14.78
CA GLU A 171 28.48 -10.98 16.12
C GLU A 171 27.18 -10.17 16.11
N GLU A 172 27.04 -9.23 15.17
CA GLU A 172 25.81 -8.43 15.01
C GLU A 172 24.63 -9.30 14.58
N TRP A 173 24.86 -10.31 13.73
CA TRP A 173 23.85 -11.27 13.32
C TRP A 173 23.34 -12.11 14.49
N ILE A 174 24.23 -12.65 15.31
CA ILE A 174 23.85 -13.38 16.54
C ILE A 174 23.07 -12.46 17.49
N ALA A 175 23.49 -11.22 17.67
CA ALA A 175 22.78 -10.26 18.51
C ALA A 175 21.38 -9.92 17.97
N PHE A 176 21.22 -9.83 16.64
CA PHE A 176 19.93 -9.66 15.99
C PHE A 176 19.02 -10.87 16.23
N LEU A 177 19.51 -12.09 16.01
CA LEU A 177 18.73 -13.32 16.19
C LEU A 177 18.30 -13.53 17.64
N ASN A 178 19.12 -13.10 18.62
CA ASN A 178 18.75 -13.15 20.04
C ASN A 178 17.52 -12.29 20.38
N ASN A 179 17.12 -11.36 19.53
CA ASN A 179 15.92 -10.54 19.69
C ASN A 179 14.79 -10.96 18.72
N GLU A 180 15.09 -11.81 17.74
CA GLU A 180 14.10 -12.29 16.78
C GLU A 180 13.08 -13.20 17.50
N PRO A 181 11.76 -13.02 17.29
CA PRO A 181 10.74 -13.80 18.01
C PRO A 181 10.81 -15.31 17.79
N TYR A 182 11.41 -15.77 16.70
CA TYR A 182 11.64 -17.21 16.46
C TYR A 182 12.49 -17.85 17.58
N TYR A 183 13.51 -17.13 18.05
CA TYR A 183 14.43 -17.61 19.09
C TYR A 183 14.15 -17.04 20.49
N ASN A 184 13.48 -15.89 20.58
CA ASN A 184 13.31 -15.13 21.83
C ASN A 184 11.88 -15.24 22.37
N GLU A 185 11.71 -15.90 23.53
CA GLU A 185 10.42 -16.06 24.18
C GLU A 185 9.83 -14.75 24.69
N ILE A 186 10.63 -13.86 25.25
CA ILE A 186 10.17 -12.56 25.77
C ILE A 186 9.62 -11.71 24.62
N THR A 187 10.27 -11.79 23.47
CA THR A 187 9.83 -11.07 22.27
C THR A 187 8.52 -11.66 21.73
N ARG A 188 8.35 -13.00 21.76
CA ARG A 188 7.06 -13.66 21.43
C ARG A 188 5.94 -13.23 22.37
N GLU A 189 6.20 -13.21 23.68
CA GLU A 189 5.21 -12.74 24.65
C GLU A 189 4.84 -11.27 24.46
N THR A 190 5.79 -10.45 24.04
CA THR A 190 5.53 -9.04 23.72
C THR A 190 4.57 -8.90 22.53
N ILE A 191 4.81 -9.65 21.46
CA ILE A 191 3.91 -9.69 20.30
C ILE A 191 2.52 -10.17 20.73
N GLN A 192 2.43 -11.24 21.51
CA GLN A 192 1.14 -11.77 21.96
C GLN A 192 0.36 -10.75 22.79
N LYS A 193 1.00 -10.03 23.70
CA LYS A 193 0.35 -8.94 24.48
C LYS A 193 -0.19 -7.82 23.58
N ILE A 194 0.52 -7.48 22.50
CA ILE A 194 0.02 -6.51 21.53
C ILE A 194 -1.19 -7.08 20.78
N VAL A 195 -1.12 -8.33 20.31
CA VAL A 195 -2.23 -9.01 19.62
C VAL A 195 -3.48 -9.04 20.49
N ASP A 196 -3.34 -9.42 21.77
CA ASP A 196 -4.48 -9.49 22.71
C ASP A 196 -5.20 -8.14 22.90
N SER A 197 -4.52 -7.03 22.62
CA SER A 197 -5.10 -5.68 22.70
C SER A 197 -5.79 -5.21 21.41
N ILE A 198 -5.53 -5.89 20.27
CA ILE A 198 -6.08 -5.49 18.97
C ILE A 198 -7.52 -6.01 18.80
N PRO A 199 -8.49 -5.17 18.38
CA PRO A 199 -9.82 -5.64 18.08
C PRO A 199 -9.81 -6.63 16.91
N SER A 200 -10.44 -7.78 17.07
CA SER A 200 -10.48 -8.92 16.13
C SER A 200 -11.87 -9.22 15.58
N THR A 201 -12.90 -8.51 16.06
CA THR A 201 -14.28 -8.60 15.59
C THR A 201 -14.89 -7.22 15.34
N SER A 202 -15.97 -7.17 14.59
CA SER A 202 -16.71 -5.90 14.35
C SER A 202 -17.23 -5.27 15.64
N GLU A 203 -17.63 -6.09 16.62
CA GLU A 203 -18.09 -5.65 17.94
C GLU A 203 -16.95 -5.00 18.72
N GLU A 204 -15.77 -5.60 18.74
CA GLU A 204 -14.59 -5.06 19.39
C GLU A 204 -14.12 -3.76 18.71
N VAL A 205 -14.16 -3.71 17.37
CA VAL A 205 -13.87 -2.46 16.61
C VAL A 205 -14.78 -1.33 17.05
N ASN A 206 -16.09 -1.59 17.23
CA ASN A 206 -17.04 -0.56 17.71
C ASN A 206 -16.78 -0.12 19.16
N GLN A 207 -16.10 -0.92 19.98
CA GLN A 207 -15.75 -0.51 21.36
C GLN A 207 -14.56 0.45 21.39
N VAL A 208 -13.63 0.35 20.43
CA VAL A 208 -12.39 1.14 20.47
C VAL A 208 -12.48 2.47 19.77
N ILE A 209 -13.44 2.67 18.85
CA ILE A 209 -13.56 3.92 18.10
C ILE A 209 -15.02 4.36 17.96
N GLU A 210 -15.27 5.64 18.24
CA GLU A 210 -16.59 6.27 18.13
C GLU A 210 -16.50 7.51 17.26
N PHE A 211 -17.46 7.67 16.34
CA PHE A 211 -17.56 8.78 15.40
C PHE A 211 -18.74 9.69 15.72
N ASN A 212 -18.51 11.00 15.63
CA ASN A 212 -19.56 12.01 15.60
C ASN A 212 -19.60 12.62 14.19
N ASP A 213 -20.59 12.21 13.40
CA ASP A 213 -20.73 12.65 12.00
C ASP A 213 -21.07 14.14 11.85
N GLU A 214 -21.75 14.75 12.85
CA GLU A 214 -22.15 16.16 12.80
C GLU A 214 -20.94 17.08 12.99
N THR A 215 -20.10 16.76 13.98
CA THR A 215 -18.97 17.60 14.37
C THR A 215 -17.65 17.17 13.71
N LYS A 216 -17.62 16.02 13.01
CA LYS A 216 -16.42 15.40 12.45
C LYS A 216 -15.36 15.13 13.53
N GLU A 217 -15.82 14.57 14.62
CA GLU A 217 -14.97 14.23 15.77
C GLU A 217 -14.90 12.72 15.97
N VAL A 218 -13.78 12.27 16.53
CA VAL A 218 -13.55 10.86 16.85
C VAL A 218 -13.07 10.72 18.29
N ARG A 219 -13.55 9.69 18.99
CA ARG A 219 -13.01 9.26 20.29
C ARG A 219 -12.37 7.89 20.15
N PHE A 220 -11.17 7.74 20.71
CA PHE A 220 -10.36 6.54 20.59
C PHE A 220 -10.04 5.95 21.96
N ASN A 221 -10.35 4.68 22.16
CA ASN A 221 -10.22 3.97 23.42
C ASN A 221 -9.48 2.65 23.20
N SER A 222 -8.84 2.13 24.25
CA SER A 222 -8.33 0.77 24.26
C SER A 222 -9.48 -0.25 24.40
N LEU A 223 -9.23 -1.46 23.89
CA LEU A 223 -10.13 -2.58 24.11
C LEU A 223 -10.17 -2.93 25.61
N LYS A 224 -11.35 -3.22 26.13
CA LYS A 224 -11.53 -3.57 27.55
C LYS A 224 -11.74 -5.07 27.71
N ASP A 225 -11.25 -5.61 28.81
CA ASP A 225 -11.55 -6.97 29.26
C ASP A 225 -12.93 -7.07 29.95
N SER A 226 -13.29 -8.24 30.42
CA SER A 226 -14.56 -8.48 31.13
C SER A 226 -14.69 -7.72 32.46
N ASN A 227 -13.60 -7.22 33.02
CA ASN A 227 -13.57 -6.41 34.24
C ASN A 227 -13.61 -4.91 33.95
N GLY A 228 -13.59 -4.52 32.67
CA GLY A 228 -13.53 -3.13 32.23
C GLY A 228 -12.12 -2.52 32.23
N GLU A 229 -11.09 -3.33 32.44
CA GLU A 229 -9.70 -2.89 32.38
C GLU A 229 -9.15 -2.93 30.95
N SER A 230 -8.19 -2.04 30.63
CA SER A 230 -7.56 -2.01 29.31
C SER A 230 -6.79 -3.30 29.05
N LYS A 231 -7.03 -3.93 27.89
CA LYS A 231 -6.23 -5.08 27.43
C LYS A 231 -4.81 -4.69 27.01
N GLY A 232 -4.57 -3.41 26.75
CA GLY A 232 -3.27 -2.89 26.36
C GLY A 232 -3.37 -1.66 25.45
N LYS A 233 -2.23 -1.15 25.03
CA LYS A 233 -2.13 -0.03 24.13
C LYS A 233 -2.36 -0.49 22.69
N ILE A 234 -3.15 0.29 21.94
CA ILE A 234 -3.35 0.14 20.50
C ILE A 234 -3.04 1.47 19.80
N SER A 235 -2.69 1.42 18.55
CA SER A 235 -2.58 2.61 17.71
C SER A 235 -3.06 2.36 16.29
N ILE A 236 -3.56 3.42 15.66
CA ILE A 236 -4.08 3.39 14.30
C ILE A 236 -2.94 3.53 13.31
N SER A 237 -2.91 2.62 12.33
CA SER A 237 -2.02 2.66 11.17
C SER A 237 -2.85 2.55 9.89
N VAL A 238 -2.85 3.60 9.09
CA VAL A 238 -3.57 3.65 7.79
C VAL A 238 -2.66 3.31 6.59
N GLY A 239 -1.46 2.74 6.85
CA GLY A 239 -0.45 2.46 5.82
C GLY A 239 -0.94 1.57 4.67
N GLY A 240 -1.86 0.63 4.96
CA GLY A 240 -2.44 -0.30 3.97
C GLY A 240 -3.65 0.26 3.21
N VAL A 241 -3.99 1.56 3.34
CA VAL A 241 -5.16 2.16 2.67
C VAL A 241 -4.91 3.60 2.23
N ALA A 242 -4.07 4.34 2.96
CA ALA A 242 -3.94 5.80 2.75
C ALA A 242 -3.41 6.18 1.37
N LYS A 243 -2.59 5.34 0.75
CA LYS A 243 -2.05 5.58 -0.59
C LYS A 243 -3.15 5.51 -1.66
N GLY A 244 -3.90 4.42 -1.68
CA GLY A 244 -5.00 4.25 -2.62
C GLY A 244 -6.10 5.29 -2.40
N TYR A 245 -6.47 5.56 -1.14
CA TYR A 245 -7.48 6.56 -0.80
C TYR A 245 -7.07 7.98 -1.25
N ALA A 246 -5.81 8.38 -0.99
CA ALA A 246 -5.29 9.65 -1.48
C ALA A 246 -5.26 9.71 -3.02
N THR A 247 -5.01 8.58 -3.68
CA THR A 247 -5.02 8.48 -5.14
C THR A 247 -6.42 8.70 -5.72
N ASP A 248 -7.45 8.18 -5.06
CA ASP A 248 -8.86 8.43 -5.43
C ASP A 248 -9.20 9.92 -5.32
N LEU A 249 -8.87 10.55 -4.18
CA LEU A 249 -9.08 11.98 -3.99
C LEU A 249 -8.33 12.85 -5.00
N LEU A 250 -7.08 12.46 -5.36
CA LEU A 250 -6.30 13.13 -6.40
C LEU A 250 -6.94 13.01 -7.78
N LYS A 251 -7.48 11.83 -8.12
CA LYS A 251 -8.23 11.63 -9.36
C LYS A 251 -9.42 12.58 -9.42
N GLU A 252 -10.22 12.66 -8.36
CA GLU A 252 -11.37 13.56 -8.30
C GLU A 252 -10.95 15.02 -8.56
N LYS A 253 -9.89 15.49 -7.88
CA LYS A 253 -9.38 16.87 -8.06
C LYS A 253 -8.91 17.15 -9.48
N LEU A 254 -8.27 16.21 -10.14
CA LEU A 254 -7.82 16.36 -11.52
C LEU A 254 -9.00 16.34 -12.50
N LEU A 255 -9.96 15.42 -12.31
CA LEU A 255 -11.14 15.30 -13.15
C LEU A 255 -12.09 16.52 -13.03
N GLU A 256 -12.24 17.11 -11.82
CA GLU A 256 -12.98 18.37 -11.62
C GLU A 256 -12.48 19.52 -12.53
N LYS A 257 -11.21 19.46 -12.94
CA LYS A 257 -10.57 20.43 -13.87
C LYS A 257 -10.54 19.95 -15.32
N GLY A 258 -11.09 18.77 -15.61
CA GLY A 258 -11.07 18.17 -16.94
C GLY A 258 -9.75 17.48 -17.30
N TYR A 259 -8.89 17.17 -16.33
CA TYR A 259 -7.60 16.53 -16.55
C TYR A 259 -7.74 15.01 -16.42
N ASP A 260 -8.15 14.34 -17.48
CA ASP A 260 -8.49 12.93 -17.55
C ASP A 260 -7.43 12.04 -18.25
N LYS A 261 -6.29 12.60 -18.69
CA LYS A 261 -5.30 11.92 -19.54
C LYS A 261 -4.05 11.51 -18.77
N GLY A 262 -4.11 10.43 -18.02
CA GLY A 262 -2.93 10.00 -17.29
C GLY A 262 -3.13 8.84 -16.32
N TYR A 263 -2.08 8.61 -15.55
CA TYR A 263 -2.03 7.57 -14.53
C TYR A 263 -1.44 8.13 -13.24
N LEU A 264 -2.05 7.80 -12.11
CA LEU A 264 -1.52 8.03 -10.77
C LEU A 264 -0.82 6.77 -10.29
N PHE A 265 0.40 6.93 -9.79
CA PHE A 265 1.22 5.87 -9.17
C PHE A 265 1.52 6.25 -7.75
N SER A 266 1.09 5.42 -6.81
CA SER A 266 1.36 5.59 -5.38
C SER A 266 2.35 4.54 -4.91
N GLY A 267 3.64 4.86 -5.05
CA GLY A 267 4.73 3.91 -4.88
C GLY A 267 4.67 2.82 -5.95
N ALA A 268 5.14 1.64 -5.59
CA ALA A 268 5.03 0.45 -6.43
C ALA A 268 3.74 -0.35 -6.17
N SER A 269 2.79 0.20 -5.40
CA SER A 269 1.62 -0.56 -4.95
C SER A 269 0.33 -0.20 -5.68
N SER A 270 -0.08 1.06 -5.72
CA SER A 270 -1.38 1.43 -6.26
C SER A 270 -1.23 2.21 -7.57
N ILE A 271 -1.99 1.80 -8.59
CA ILE A 271 -2.04 2.46 -9.90
C ILE A 271 -3.49 2.70 -10.26
N LEU A 272 -3.78 3.92 -10.72
CA LEU A 272 -5.11 4.34 -11.12
C LEU A 272 -5.03 5.11 -12.44
N SER A 273 -5.86 4.75 -13.43
CA SER A 273 -6.06 5.58 -14.62
C SER A 273 -6.99 6.76 -14.32
N LEU A 274 -6.65 7.96 -14.78
CA LEU A 274 -7.54 9.12 -14.65
C LEU A 274 -8.80 8.95 -15.50
N GLY A 275 -8.64 8.58 -16.75
CA GLY A 275 -9.70 8.24 -17.69
C GLY A 275 -9.33 6.96 -18.45
N GLU A 276 -9.76 6.90 -19.71
CA GLU A 276 -9.43 5.77 -20.59
C GLU A 276 -7.91 5.65 -20.82
N PRO A 277 -7.36 4.43 -20.83
CA PRO A 277 -5.94 4.23 -21.06
C PRO A 277 -5.48 4.75 -22.42
N ILE A 278 -4.31 5.40 -22.42
CA ILE A 278 -3.70 5.97 -23.61
C ILE A 278 -2.68 5.00 -24.18
N TYR A 279 -2.95 4.44 -25.33
CA TYR A 279 -2.08 3.50 -26.02
C TYR A 279 -2.21 3.60 -27.54
N ASN A 280 -1.11 3.31 -28.24
CA ASN A 280 -1.04 3.37 -29.72
C ASN A 280 -0.83 1.99 -30.37
N ASN A 281 -1.24 0.90 -29.69
CA ASN A 281 -1.14 -0.46 -30.20
C ASN A 281 -2.50 -1.18 -30.03
N SER A 282 -2.65 -2.35 -30.62
CA SER A 282 -3.91 -3.13 -30.52
C SER A 282 -4.11 -3.86 -29.21
N LYS A 283 -3.05 -3.94 -28.36
CA LYS A 283 -3.05 -4.75 -27.14
C LYS A 283 -3.55 -3.96 -25.91
N GLY A 284 -3.45 -2.63 -25.91
CA GLY A 284 -3.77 -1.79 -24.74
C GLY A 284 -2.55 -1.31 -23.98
N GLN A 285 -2.76 -0.73 -22.80
CA GLN A 285 -1.70 -0.31 -21.89
C GLN A 285 -1.15 -1.51 -21.11
N ALA A 286 0.14 -1.76 -21.24
CA ALA A 286 0.80 -2.82 -20.47
C ALA A 286 1.14 -2.34 -19.04
N LEU A 287 0.72 -3.11 -18.06
CA LEU A 287 1.18 -3.02 -16.67
C LEU A 287 2.01 -4.25 -16.33
N SER A 288 3.12 -4.07 -15.62
CA SER A 288 4.00 -5.17 -15.24
C SER A 288 4.16 -5.22 -13.73
N VAL A 289 4.11 -6.44 -13.18
CA VAL A 289 4.44 -6.75 -11.80
C VAL A 289 5.82 -7.41 -11.75
N LEU A 290 6.65 -6.96 -10.83
CA LEU A 290 8.02 -7.45 -10.70
C LEU A 290 8.06 -8.87 -10.12
N ASP A 291 9.08 -9.61 -10.51
CA ASP A 291 9.43 -10.90 -9.91
C ASP A 291 10.06 -10.64 -8.52
N PRO A 292 9.48 -11.17 -7.44
CA PRO A 292 10.00 -10.96 -6.09
C PRO A 292 11.48 -11.40 -5.95
N ARG A 293 11.91 -12.43 -6.66
CA ARG A 293 13.30 -12.94 -6.64
C ARG A 293 14.33 -11.91 -7.14
N THR A 294 13.91 -10.95 -7.97
CA THR A 294 14.77 -9.92 -8.56
C THR A 294 14.40 -8.51 -8.13
N SER A 295 13.43 -8.35 -7.27
CA SER A 295 12.91 -7.03 -6.84
C SER A 295 13.96 -6.16 -6.13
N HIS A 296 14.98 -6.77 -5.50
CA HIS A 296 16.10 -6.10 -4.85
C HIS A 296 17.19 -5.60 -5.83
N LEU A 297 17.13 -6.00 -7.11
CA LEU A 297 18.05 -5.59 -8.16
C LEU A 297 17.60 -4.27 -8.81
N PHE A 298 18.43 -3.73 -9.71
CA PHE A 298 18.17 -2.43 -10.34
C PHE A 298 18.20 -2.52 -11.88
N GLY A 299 17.39 -1.65 -12.49
CA GLY A 299 17.38 -1.47 -13.94
C GLY A 299 17.04 -2.75 -14.69
N GLU A 300 17.84 -3.12 -15.68
CA GLU A 300 17.62 -4.29 -16.53
C GLU A 300 17.74 -5.65 -15.80
N GLN A 301 18.29 -5.66 -14.61
CA GLN A 301 18.38 -6.86 -13.77
C GLN A 301 17.06 -7.21 -13.12
N GLN A 302 16.17 -6.24 -12.93
CA GLN A 302 14.80 -6.50 -12.45
C GLN A 302 14.02 -7.23 -13.55
N LYS A 303 13.40 -8.33 -13.19
CA LYS A 303 12.56 -9.13 -14.09
C LYS A 303 11.09 -8.91 -13.76
N LYS A 304 10.24 -9.20 -14.72
CA LYS A 304 8.80 -9.16 -14.58
C LYS A 304 8.30 -10.55 -14.26
N ALA A 305 7.48 -10.71 -13.22
CA ALA A 305 6.76 -11.95 -13.01
C ALA A 305 5.71 -12.12 -14.12
N PHE A 306 4.93 -11.05 -14.34
CA PHE A 306 3.94 -11.01 -15.41
C PHE A 306 3.67 -9.58 -15.88
N SER A 307 2.94 -9.47 -17.00
CA SER A 307 2.36 -8.23 -17.50
C SER A 307 0.91 -8.44 -17.89
N ILE A 308 0.07 -7.42 -17.69
CA ILE A 308 -1.33 -7.42 -18.12
C ILE A 308 -1.54 -6.24 -19.07
N ASN A 309 -2.28 -6.48 -20.17
CA ASN A 309 -2.65 -5.44 -21.12
C ASN A 309 -4.10 -4.99 -20.87
N LEU A 310 -4.29 -3.74 -20.52
CA LEU A 310 -5.57 -3.14 -20.18
C LEU A 310 -6.04 -2.17 -21.28
N LYS A 311 -7.31 -2.25 -21.65
CA LYS A 311 -7.92 -1.38 -22.68
C LYS A 311 -8.92 -0.39 -22.11
N ASP A 312 -9.45 -0.69 -20.94
CA ASP A 312 -10.45 0.13 -20.25
C ASP A 312 -9.81 0.85 -19.05
N ALA A 313 -10.48 1.87 -18.52
CA ALA A 313 -10.11 2.51 -17.26
C ALA A 313 -10.03 1.48 -16.12
N PHE A 314 -9.08 1.65 -15.23
CA PHE A 314 -8.80 0.67 -14.19
C PHE A 314 -8.21 1.28 -12.93
N SER A 315 -8.35 0.55 -11.85
CA SER A 315 -7.57 0.68 -10.62
C SER A 315 -6.86 -0.64 -10.34
N MET A 316 -5.67 -0.56 -9.76
CA MET A 316 -4.87 -1.72 -9.36
C MET A 316 -4.21 -1.43 -8.02
N SER A 317 -4.12 -2.44 -7.15
CA SER A 317 -3.23 -2.41 -6.00
C SER A 317 -2.47 -3.71 -5.85
N THR A 318 -1.21 -3.61 -5.38
CA THR A 318 -0.36 -4.76 -5.08
C THR A 318 0.19 -4.65 -3.66
N SER A 319 -0.02 -5.68 -2.88
CA SER A 319 0.62 -5.89 -1.57
C SER A 319 1.58 -7.06 -1.65
N GLY A 320 2.80 -6.92 -1.12
CA GLY A 320 3.82 -7.97 -1.24
C GLY A 320 4.97 -7.85 -0.25
N ASN A 321 5.75 -8.92 -0.14
CA ASN A 321 6.82 -9.09 0.84
C ASN A 321 8.18 -8.49 0.43
N TYR A 322 8.32 -7.99 -0.80
CA TYR A 322 9.60 -7.59 -1.41
C TYR A 322 9.89 -6.09 -1.35
N THR A 323 9.41 -5.40 -0.31
CA THR A 323 9.77 -3.99 -0.10
C THR A 323 11.14 -3.90 0.55
N SER A 324 12.11 -3.29 -0.14
CA SER A 324 13.47 -3.10 0.38
C SER A 324 13.49 -2.38 1.73
N GLY A 325 14.24 -2.93 2.67
CA GLY A 325 14.38 -2.39 4.03
C GLY A 325 13.19 -2.66 4.95
N LYS A 326 12.18 -3.39 4.50
CA LYS A 326 11.01 -3.80 5.31
C LYS A 326 10.71 -5.30 5.20
N SER A 327 11.75 -6.07 4.95
CA SER A 327 11.69 -7.54 4.93
C SER A 327 13.07 -8.13 5.19
N TYR A 328 13.11 -9.32 5.75
CA TYR A 328 14.28 -10.17 5.83
C TYR A 328 13.89 -11.65 5.81
N THR A 329 14.84 -12.48 5.43
CA THR A 329 14.70 -13.92 5.42
C THR A 329 15.95 -14.55 6.02
N PHE A 330 15.78 -15.55 6.86
CA PHE A 330 16.87 -16.36 7.38
C PHE A 330 16.51 -17.84 7.35
N LYS A 331 17.54 -18.67 7.35
CA LYS A 331 17.37 -20.12 7.44
C LYS A 331 17.83 -20.57 8.81
N ASP A 332 16.97 -21.28 9.53
CA ASP A 332 17.31 -21.90 10.78
C ASP A 332 18.30 -23.05 10.53
N LEU A 333 19.42 -23.03 11.26
CA LEU A 333 20.52 -23.97 11.03
C LEU A 333 20.24 -25.38 11.59
N GLU A 334 19.30 -25.51 12.53
CA GLU A 334 18.95 -26.79 13.15
C GLU A 334 17.82 -27.49 12.38
N THR A 335 16.76 -26.73 12.05
CA THR A 335 15.55 -27.27 11.41
C THR A 335 15.60 -27.19 9.89
N ASN A 336 16.51 -26.37 9.31
CA ASN A 336 16.52 -25.96 7.92
C ASN A 336 15.27 -25.19 7.44
N GLU A 337 14.43 -24.76 8.38
CA GLU A 337 13.24 -23.96 8.08
C GLU A 337 13.63 -22.57 7.58
N ILE A 338 12.93 -22.10 6.54
CA ILE A 338 13.09 -20.72 6.04
C ILE A 338 12.06 -19.85 6.73
N VAL A 339 12.54 -18.82 7.42
CA VAL A 339 11.71 -17.84 8.11
C VAL A 339 11.76 -16.50 7.35
N THR A 340 10.61 -16.08 6.85
CA THR A 340 10.47 -14.80 6.15
C THR A 340 9.65 -13.83 6.99
N ARG A 341 10.14 -12.60 7.11
CA ARG A 341 9.47 -11.48 7.76
C ARG A 341 9.30 -10.34 6.76
N HIS A 342 8.15 -9.68 6.81
CA HIS A 342 7.83 -8.54 5.96
C HIS A 342 6.84 -7.59 6.67
N HIS A 343 6.56 -6.44 6.07
CA HIS A 343 5.78 -5.37 6.70
C HIS A 343 4.24 -5.57 6.68
N ILE A 344 3.73 -6.61 6.02
CA ILE A 344 2.30 -6.92 6.03
C ILE A 344 2.04 -7.92 7.15
N ILE A 345 1.41 -7.47 8.21
CA ILE A 345 1.28 -8.20 9.47
C ILE A 345 -0.14 -8.73 9.59
N ASN A 346 -0.25 -10.00 9.95
CA ASN A 346 -1.53 -10.62 10.31
C ASN A 346 -1.92 -10.17 11.73
N SER A 347 -3.06 -9.50 11.88
CA SER A 347 -3.54 -8.97 13.16
C SER A 347 -3.91 -10.04 14.18
N PHE A 348 -4.18 -11.27 13.75
CA PHE A 348 -4.56 -12.39 14.63
C PHE A 348 -3.36 -13.09 15.24
N THR A 349 -2.24 -13.12 14.51
CA THR A 349 -1.01 -13.79 14.96
C THR A 349 0.07 -12.83 15.42
N GLY A 350 0.02 -11.59 14.97
CA GLY A 350 1.06 -10.57 15.18
C GLY A 350 2.29 -10.73 14.30
N TYR A 351 2.29 -11.73 13.40
CA TYR A 351 3.40 -12.03 12.51
C TYR A 351 3.07 -11.74 11.06
N PRO A 352 4.08 -11.40 10.25
CA PRO A 352 3.93 -11.47 8.80
C PRO A 352 3.50 -12.87 8.38
N LYS A 353 2.44 -12.97 7.58
CA LYS A 353 1.98 -14.27 7.08
C LYS A 353 2.83 -14.69 5.87
N TYR A 354 3.37 -15.89 5.94
CA TYR A 354 4.08 -16.52 4.82
C TYR A 354 3.54 -17.94 4.54
N GLU A 355 2.39 -18.29 5.09
CA GLU A 355 1.68 -19.51 4.74
C GLU A 355 1.27 -19.44 3.27
N ASP A 356 1.18 -20.59 2.61
CA ASP A 356 0.96 -20.73 1.18
C ASP A 356 2.05 -20.07 0.30
N ASN A 357 3.17 -19.63 0.88
CA ASN A 357 4.29 -18.98 0.17
C ASN A 357 3.87 -17.74 -0.64
N VAL A 358 2.88 -17.00 -0.21
CA VAL A 358 2.38 -15.81 -0.90
C VAL A 358 3.41 -14.69 -0.80
N ALA A 359 4.09 -14.40 -1.92
CA ALA A 359 5.02 -13.27 -2.02
C ALA A 359 4.30 -11.96 -2.34
N SER A 360 3.26 -11.99 -3.16
CA SER A 360 2.42 -10.81 -3.39
C SER A 360 1.02 -11.15 -3.89
N VAL A 361 0.13 -10.19 -3.71
CA VAL A 361 -1.23 -10.19 -4.25
C VAL A 361 -1.47 -8.88 -4.99
N SER A 362 -1.79 -8.99 -6.27
CA SER A 362 -2.26 -7.88 -7.10
C SER A 362 -3.76 -8.00 -7.34
N VAL A 363 -4.49 -6.92 -7.10
CA VAL A 363 -5.93 -6.84 -7.36
C VAL A 363 -6.23 -5.75 -8.38
N PHE A 364 -7.22 -6.01 -9.23
CA PHE A 364 -7.61 -5.14 -10.34
C PHE A 364 -9.12 -4.99 -10.38
N SER A 365 -9.59 -3.79 -10.71
CA SER A 365 -11.00 -3.53 -10.97
C SER A 365 -11.17 -2.34 -11.92
N LYS A 366 -12.26 -2.36 -12.69
CA LYS A 366 -12.71 -1.22 -13.50
C LYS A 366 -13.61 -0.27 -12.70
N LYS A 367 -14.21 -0.75 -11.62
CA LYS A 367 -15.24 -0.04 -10.86
C LYS A 367 -14.84 0.32 -9.44
N LEU A 368 -14.01 -0.50 -8.79
CA LEU A 368 -13.63 -0.27 -7.41
C LEU A 368 -12.56 0.82 -7.30
N SER A 369 -12.61 1.57 -6.21
CA SER A 369 -11.65 2.62 -5.91
C SER A 369 -10.27 2.06 -5.55
N ALA A 370 -9.22 2.86 -5.73
CA ALA A 370 -7.87 2.46 -5.37
C ALA A 370 -7.72 2.23 -3.86
N GLY A 371 -8.45 2.98 -3.04
CA GLY A 371 -8.51 2.77 -1.58
C GLY A 371 -9.07 1.41 -1.20
N LEU A 372 -10.16 0.97 -1.84
CA LEU A 372 -10.70 -0.39 -1.63
C LEU A 372 -9.71 -1.47 -2.08
N LEU A 373 -9.05 -1.27 -3.21
CA LEU A 373 -8.06 -2.23 -3.70
C LEU A 373 -6.83 -2.32 -2.81
N ASP A 374 -6.37 -1.22 -2.20
CA ASP A 374 -5.30 -1.25 -1.18
C ASP A 374 -5.72 -2.12 0.02
N VAL A 375 -6.95 -1.93 0.52
CA VAL A 375 -7.53 -2.75 1.59
C VAL A 375 -7.57 -4.23 1.18
N PHE A 376 -8.11 -4.52 0.00
CA PHE A 376 -8.33 -5.90 -0.44
C PHE A 376 -7.01 -6.63 -0.71
N SER A 377 -6.04 -5.99 -1.35
CA SER A 377 -4.72 -6.60 -1.56
C SER A 377 -4.04 -6.93 -0.22
N THR A 378 -4.14 -6.06 0.78
CA THR A 378 -3.59 -6.29 2.13
C THR A 378 -4.32 -7.43 2.86
N ALA A 379 -5.67 -7.45 2.81
CA ALA A 379 -6.47 -8.51 3.41
C ALA A 379 -6.18 -9.88 2.77
N LEU A 380 -6.04 -9.92 1.44
CA LEU A 380 -5.80 -11.15 0.69
C LEU A 380 -4.41 -11.74 0.92
N VAL A 381 -3.39 -10.93 1.22
CA VAL A 381 -2.09 -11.47 1.69
C VAL A 381 -2.26 -12.24 3.01
N ASN A 382 -3.19 -11.82 3.85
CA ASN A 382 -3.45 -12.42 5.17
C ASN A 382 -4.48 -13.56 5.17
N LYS A 383 -5.13 -13.84 4.03
CA LYS A 383 -6.08 -14.96 3.86
C LYS A 383 -5.38 -16.15 3.17
N SER A 384 -5.96 -17.35 3.30
CA SER A 384 -5.63 -18.46 2.39
C SER A 384 -6.08 -18.13 0.97
N ILE A 385 -5.53 -18.79 -0.05
CA ILE A 385 -5.98 -18.60 -1.44
C ILE A 385 -7.47 -18.95 -1.57
N GLU A 386 -7.91 -20.04 -0.94
CA GLU A 386 -9.32 -20.47 -0.96
C GLU A 386 -10.24 -19.40 -0.34
N ASP A 387 -9.93 -18.92 0.88
CA ASP A 387 -10.69 -17.85 1.53
C ASP A 387 -10.63 -16.54 0.73
N GLY A 388 -9.53 -16.30 0.03
CA GLY A 388 -9.34 -15.14 -0.84
C GLY A 388 -10.26 -15.18 -2.06
N LEU A 389 -10.47 -16.36 -2.67
CA LEU A 389 -11.41 -16.53 -3.78
C LEU A 389 -12.88 -16.41 -3.31
N GLU A 390 -13.21 -16.90 -2.12
CA GLU A 390 -14.53 -16.67 -1.53
C GLU A 390 -14.75 -15.18 -1.20
N PHE A 391 -13.74 -14.51 -0.65
CA PHE A 391 -13.78 -13.07 -0.42
C PHE A 391 -13.98 -12.29 -1.72
N ARG A 392 -13.33 -12.69 -2.83
CA ARG A 392 -13.55 -12.12 -4.16
C ARG A 392 -15.03 -12.20 -4.57
N LYS A 393 -15.64 -13.38 -4.43
CA LYS A 393 -17.08 -13.58 -4.76
C LYS A 393 -17.98 -12.67 -3.93
N LYS A 394 -17.69 -12.56 -2.63
CA LYS A 394 -18.40 -11.64 -1.72
C LYS A 394 -18.28 -10.20 -2.19
N VAL A 395 -17.08 -9.71 -2.49
CA VAL A 395 -16.83 -8.33 -2.96
C VAL A 395 -17.58 -8.06 -4.27
N MET A 396 -17.46 -8.97 -5.24
CA MET A 396 -18.13 -8.82 -6.55
C MET A 396 -19.66 -8.71 -6.40
N ASN A 397 -20.24 -9.46 -5.47
CA ASN A 397 -21.68 -9.41 -5.19
C ASN A 397 -22.07 -8.13 -4.44
N ASP A 398 -21.37 -7.79 -3.37
CA ASP A 398 -21.74 -6.68 -2.48
C ASP A 398 -21.56 -5.30 -3.14
N TYR A 399 -20.56 -5.17 -4.02
CA TYR A 399 -20.24 -3.91 -4.74
C TYR A 399 -20.78 -3.88 -6.17
N GLU A 400 -21.39 -4.96 -6.68
CA GLU A 400 -21.80 -5.12 -8.09
C GLU A 400 -20.65 -4.73 -9.05
N ALA A 401 -19.43 -5.17 -8.72
CA ALA A 401 -18.19 -4.79 -9.39
C ALA A 401 -17.38 -6.01 -9.81
N ASP A 402 -16.48 -5.79 -10.77
CA ASP A 402 -15.41 -6.74 -11.08
C ASP A 402 -14.31 -6.67 -10.02
N LEU A 403 -13.73 -7.81 -9.68
CA LEU A 403 -12.50 -7.91 -8.90
C LEU A 403 -11.67 -9.07 -9.44
N GLU A 404 -10.50 -8.77 -9.98
CA GLU A 404 -9.56 -9.77 -10.45
C GLU A 404 -8.35 -9.83 -9.52
N ILE A 405 -7.87 -11.05 -9.26
CA ILE A 405 -6.79 -11.31 -8.32
C ILE A 405 -5.68 -12.07 -9.04
N VAL A 406 -4.44 -11.66 -8.78
CA VAL A 406 -3.24 -12.40 -9.19
C VAL A 406 -2.32 -12.55 -7.97
N TYR A 407 -2.14 -13.79 -7.53
CA TYR A 407 -1.14 -14.14 -6.52
C TYR A 407 0.18 -14.48 -7.18
N ILE A 408 1.29 -14.14 -6.53
CA ILE A 408 2.60 -14.72 -6.79
C ILE A 408 2.99 -15.54 -5.57
N LEU A 409 3.18 -16.84 -5.79
CA LEU A 409 3.68 -17.77 -4.78
C LEU A 409 5.17 -17.98 -5.04
N GLU A 410 6.00 -17.94 -4.00
CA GLU A 410 7.45 -18.07 -4.10
C GLU A 410 7.93 -19.33 -3.38
N ASP A 411 8.64 -20.20 -4.09
CA ASP A 411 9.37 -21.32 -3.49
C ASP A 411 10.86 -20.91 -3.38
N LEU A 412 11.26 -20.49 -2.19
CA LEU A 412 12.61 -20.00 -1.92
C LEU A 412 13.66 -21.10 -2.05
N ASP A 413 13.33 -22.36 -1.71
CA ASP A 413 14.27 -23.50 -1.82
C ASP A 413 14.57 -23.84 -3.28
N LYS A 414 13.55 -23.77 -4.16
CA LYS A 414 13.70 -24.09 -5.59
C LYS A 414 14.00 -22.86 -6.43
N ASN A 415 13.92 -21.66 -5.85
CA ASN A 415 14.04 -20.39 -6.57
C ASN A 415 13.03 -20.30 -7.74
N THR A 416 11.77 -20.68 -7.50
CA THR A 416 10.69 -20.64 -8.50
C THR A 416 9.54 -19.80 -8.00
N ILE A 417 8.71 -19.32 -8.94
CA ILE A 417 7.44 -18.67 -8.63
C ILE A 417 6.28 -19.33 -9.41
N GLU A 418 5.13 -19.40 -8.76
CA GLU A 418 3.87 -19.77 -9.38
C GLU A 418 2.93 -18.56 -9.37
N ILE A 419 2.38 -18.22 -10.53
CA ILE A 419 1.35 -17.19 -10.67
C ILE A 419 -0.01 -17.87 -10.61
N VAL A 420 -0.84 -17.48 -9.66
CA VAL A 420 -2.23 -17.95 -9.53
C VAL A 420 -3.16 -16.79 -9.87
N SER A 421 -3.84 -16.88 -11.02
CA SER A 421 -4.66 -15.80 -11.54
C SER A 421 -6.11 -16.21 -11.67
N THR A 422 -7.03 -15.29 -11.44
CA THR A 422 -8.43 -15.47 -11.85
C THR A 422 -8.55 -15.59 -13.36
N SER A 423 -9.48 -16.41 -13.83
CA SER A 423 -9.56 -16.86 -15.23
C SER A 423 -9.82 -15.76 -16.26
N THR A 424 -10.35 -14.61 -15.83
CA THR A 424 -10.65 -13.45 -16.69
C THR A 424 -9.41 -12.88 -17.39
N PHE A 425 -8.20 -13.10 -16.82
CA PHE A 425 -6.94 -12.64 -17.41
C PHE A 425 -6.28 -13.62 -18.37
N ASN A 426 -6.87 -14.77 -18.65
CA ASN A 426 -6.29 -15.83 -19.48
C ASN A 426 -5.71 -15.31 -20.81
N ASP A 427 -6.42 -14.39 -21.49
CA ASP A 427 -6.02 -13.86 -22.80
C ASP A 427 -5.14 -12.61 -22.75
N THR A 428 -4.99 -11.98 -21.57
CA THR A 428 -4.33 -10.66 -21.42
C THR A 428 -3.10 -10.69 -20.53
N LEU A 429 -2.96 -11.73 -19.68
CA LEU A 429 -1.81 -11.92 -18.83
C LEU A 429 -0.68 -12.61 -19.60
N VAL A 430 0.52 -12.03 -19.54
CA VAL A 430 1.73 -12.54 -20.18
C VAL A 430 2.77 -12.75 -19.09
N ILE A 431 3.17 -14.00 -18.89
CA ILE A 431 4.23 -14.35 -17.92
C ILE A 431 5.61 -13.83 -18.37
N GLY A 432 6.51 -13.62 -17.41
CA GLY A 432 7.90 -13.24 -17.68
C GLY A 432 8.69 -14.37 -18.36
N ASP A 433 9.75 -13.99 -19.05
CA ASP A 433 10.58 -14.93 -19.86
C ASP A 433 11.66 -15.67 -19.03
N GLN A 434 11.70 -15.50 -17.70
CA GLN A 434 12.69 -16.15 -16.84
C GLN A 434 12.32 -17.59 -16.50
N GLU A 435 13.35 -18.39 -16.21
CA GLU A 435 13.19 -19.77 -15.76
C GLU A 435 12.48 -19.83 -14.40
N GLY A 436 11.76 -20.93 -14.16
CA GLY A 436 11.08 -21.18 -12.89
C GLY A 436 9.83 -20.32 -12.65
N VAL A 437 9.19 -19.84 -13.71
CA VAL A 437 7.87 -19.17 -13.65
C VAL A 437 6.82 -20.10 -14.21
N SER A 438 5.77 -20.35 -13.46
CA SER A 438 4.59 -21.11 -13.87
C SER A 438 3.32 -20.31 -13.63
N ILE A 439 2.21 -20.70 -14.27
CA ILE A 439 0.89 -20.07 -14.10
C ILE A 439 -0.20 -21.12 -14.02
N ARG A 440 -1.16 -20.88 -13.13
CA ARG A 440 -2.46 -21.58 -13.11
C ARG A 440 -3.61 -20.58 -12.97
N TYR A 441 -4.77 -20.96 -13.42
CA TYR A 441 -5.97 -20.14 -13.38
C TYR A 441 -7.01 -20.75 -12.43
N GLU A 442 -7.61 -19.89 -11.61
CA GLU A 442 -8.71 -20.24 -10.71
C GLU A 442 -10.02 -19.61 -11.17
N SER A 443 -11.15 -20.29 -10.90
CA SER A 443 -12.49 -19.88 -11.33
C SER A 443 -13.29 -19.15 -10.23
#